data_cb699a754971d5a041601402547e1286
#
_entry.id   cb699a754971d5a041601402547e1286
#
_cell.length_a   1.000
_cell.length_b   1.000
_cell.length_c   1.000
_cell.angle_alpha   90.00
_cell.angle_beta   90.00
_cell.angle_gamma   90.00
#
_symmetry.space_group_name_H-M   'P 1'
#
loop_
_entity.id
_entity.type
_entity.pdbx_description
1 polymer ?
#
loop_
_entity_poly.entity_id
_entity_poly.type
_entity_poly.pdbx_seq_one_letter_code
_entity_poly.pdbx_strand_id
1 'polypeptide(L)'
;MDNLTEGLFKEDPIEVDKDKMTDLFRIITDKVSVDREVISARQYLKIFNEYVFNEINNYHHIELCDDLDSWESTAAIIPRNSGKSSIVSTRYPAYRLGQDRGQRILLSSHTATLASSFSRSIENIFKLDKFKLLFGDMIPTISTQPKNSDTVKWNETEKIVKERPEFNSLGY
;
A
#
# COMPACT_ATOMS: atom_id res chain seq x y z
N MET A 1 6.81 -50.82 -50.76
CA MET A 1 7.42 -49.79 -49.91
C MET A 1 6.42 -48.68 -49.75
N ASP A 2 5.47 -48.86 -48.88
CA ASP A 2 4.52 -47.77 -48.55
C ASP A 2 3.65 -48.27 -47.43
N ASN A 3 3.59 -47.61 -46.34
CA ASN A 3 2.73 -47.74 -45.14
C ASN A 3 3.47 -47.82 -43.82
N LEU A 4 4.26 -46.80 -43.53
CA LEU A 4 4.85 -46.65 -42.19
C LEU A 4 4.64 -45.24 -41.56
N THR A 5 3.70 -44.43 -42.05
CA THR A 5 3.49 -43.08 -41.54
C THR A 5 2.07 -42.73 -41.06
N GLU A 6 1.14 -43.72 -40.98
CA GLU A 6 -0.27 -43.45 -40.64
C GLU A 6 -0.66 -43.71 -39.18
N GLY A 7 0.27 -43.85 -38.25
CA GLY A 7 -0.05 -44.24 -36.87
C GLY A 7 0.36 -43.31 -35.74
N LEU A 8 0.90 -42.13 -36.00
CA LEU A 8 1.65 -41.38 -34.96
C LEU A 8 1.01 -40.10 -34.39
N PHE A 9 -0.17 -39.66 -34.84
CA PHE A 9 -0.86 -38.50 -34.27
C PHE A 9 -2.39 -38.68 -34.26
N LYS A 10 -2.87 -39.70 -33.51
CA LYS A 10 -4.21 -39.62 -32.97
C LYS A 10 -4.11 -39.20 -31.52
N GLU A 11 -3.86 -37.93 -31.30
CA GLU A 11 -4.20 -37.30 -30.01
C GLU A 11 -5.72 -37.18 -29.98
N ASP A 12 -6.35 -37.92 -29.08
CA ASP A 12 -7.76 -37.71 -28.77
C ASP A 12 -7.96 -36.25 -28.40
N PRO A 13 -9.00 -35.57 -28.92
CA PRO A 13 -9.25 -34.20 -28.57
C PRO A 13 -9.41 -34.11 -27.06
N ILE A 14 -8.54 -33.32 -26.41
CA ILE A 14 -8.62 -33.04 -24.99
C ILE A 14 -10.00 -32.42 -24.74
N GLU A 15 -10.90 -33.20 -24.15
CA GLU A 15 -12.23 -32.73 -23.77
C GLU A 15 -12.08 -31.71 -22.64
N VAL A 16 -12.00 -30.45 -23.03
CA VAL A 16 -11.86 -29.33 -22.10
C VAL A 16 -13.21 -29.11 -21.44
N ASP A 17 -13.29 -29.43 -20.16
CA ASP A 17 -14.44 -29.12 -19.31
C ASP A 17 -14.68 -27.61 -19.28
N LYS A 18 -15.69 -27.15 -20.01
CA LYS A 18 -16.01 -25.72 -20.19
C LYS A 18 -16.35 -25.05 -18.87
N ASP A 19 -16.92 -25.75 -17.92
CA ASP A 19 -17.30 -25.18 -16.61
C ASP A 19 -16.05 -24.92 -15.78
N LYS A 20 -15.09 -25.85 -15.76
CA LYS A 20 -13.79 -25.64 -15.10
C LYS A 20 -12.97 -24.51 -15.75
N MET A 21 -13.03 -24.39 -17.07
CA MET A 21 -12.37 -23.28 -17.76
C MET A 21 -12.99 -21.94 -17.37
N THR A 22 -14.31 -21.86 -17.30
CA THR A 22 -15.03 -20.65 -16.90
C THR A 22 -14.67 -20.24 -15.47
N ASP A 23 -14.62 -21.18 -14.53
CA ASP A 23 -14.22 -20.92 -13.16
C ASP A 23 -12.75 -20.47 -13.05
N LEU A 24 -11.84 -21.10 -13.80
CA LEU A 24 -10.44 -20.67 -13.86
C LEU A 24 -10.29 -19.25 -14.43
N PHE A 25 -10.99 -18.92 -15.51
CA PHE A 25 -10.99 -17.56 -16.06
C PHE A 25 -11.51 -16.55 -15.05
N ARG A 26 -12.57 -16.87 -14.31
CA ARG A 26 -13.10 -15.99 -13.26
C ARG A 26 -12.09 -15.77 -12.16
N ILE A 27 -11.45 -16.82 -11.62
CA ILE A 27 -10.43 -16.74 -10.58
C ILE A 27 -9.23 -15.91 -11.06
N ILE A 28 -8.77 -16.11 -12.29
CA ILE A 28 -7.65 -15.34 -12.86
C ILE A 28 -8.04 -13.87 -13.02
N THR A 29 -9.24 -13.59 -13.51
CA THR A 29 -9.71 -12.22 -13.70
C THR A 29 -9.84 -11.48 -12.37
N ASP A 30 -10.40 -12.13 -11.35
CA ASP A 30 -10.53 -11.56 -10.00
C ASP A 30 -9.14 -11.28 -9.40
N LYS A 31 -8.20 -12.20 -9.54
CA LYS A 31 -6.82 -12.03 -9.05
C LYS A 31 -6.10 -10.88 -9.77
N VAL A 32 -6.20 -10.79 -11.08
CA VAL A 32 -5.59 -9.70 -11.87
C VAL A 32 -6.18 -8.34 -11.50
N SER A 33 -7.49 -8.25 -11.22
CA SER A 33 -8.13 -7.01 -10.80
C SER A 33 -7.62 -6.55 -9.43
N VAL A 34 -7.50 -7.47 -8.47
CA VAL A 34 -6.94 -7.18 -7.14
C VAL A 34 -5.48 -6.73 -7.25
N ASP A 35 -4.66 -7.40 -8.06
CA ASP A 35 -3.26 -7.01 -8.24
C ASP A 35 -3.13 -5.60 -8.85
N ARG A 36 -3.98 -5.23 -9.79
CA ARG A 36 -4.02 -3.87 -10.37
C ARG A 36 -4.39 -2.82 -9.33
N GLU A 37 -5.38 -3.09 -8.50
CA GLU A 37 -5.81 -2.18 -7.43
C GLU A 37 -4.68 -1.96 -6.42
N VAL A 38 -4.00 -3.03 -6.00
CA VAL A 38 -2.85 -2.99 -5.10
C VAL A 38 -1.71 -2.15 -5.70
N ILE A 39 -1.37 -2.36 -6.97
CA ILE A 39 -0.32 -1.59 -7.66
C ILE A 39 -0.70 -0.10 -7.72
N SER A 40 -1.93 0.20 -8.11
CA SER A 40 -2.42 1.58 -8.19
C SER A 40 -2.47 2.27 -6.83
N ALA A 41 -2.86 1.54 -5.77
CA ALA A 41 -2.87 2.07 -4.40
C ALA A 41 -1.46 2.38 -3.86
N ARG A 42 -0.42 1.73 -4.39
CA ARG A 42 0.98 2.08 -4.07
C ARG A 42 1.47 3.33 -4.81
N GLN A 43 0.88 3.67 -5.94
CA GLN A 43 1.33 4.75 -6.82
C GLN A 43 0.59 6.06 -6.61
N TYR A 44 -0.68 6.01 -6.22
CA TYR A 44 -1.56 7.19 -6.14
C TYR A 44 -2.22 7.29 -4.77
N LEU A 45 -2.05 8.43 -4.11
CA LEU A 45 -2.63 8.70 -2.78
C LEU A 45 -4.16 8.58 -2.76
N LYS A 46 -4.85 9.04 -3.81
CA LYS A 46 -6.32 8.93 -3.91
C LYS A 46 -6.79 7.46 -3.90
N ILE A 47 -6.11 6.57 -4.63
CA ILE A 47 -6.44 5.15 -4.69
C ILE A 47 -6.04 4.46 -3.37
N PHE A 48 -4.90 4.84 -2.78
CA PHE A 48 -4.51 4.41 -1.44
C PHE A 48 -5.60 4.71 -0.40
N ASN A 49 -6.18 5.92 -0.43
CA ASN A 49 -7.26 6.29 0.48
C ASN A 49 -8.49 5.39 0.30
N GLU A 50 -8.93 5.17 -0.93
CA GLU A 50 -10.09 4.32 -1.21
C GLU A 50 -9.83 2.86 -0.82
N TYR A 51 -8.68 2.34 -1.17
CA TYR A 51 -8.32 0.94 -0.92
C TYR A 51 -8.16 0.64 0.58
N VAL A 52 -7.39 1.46 1.31
CA VAL A 52 -7.05 1.18 2.72
C VAL A 52 -8.23 1.46 3.64
N PHE A 53 -8.98 2.55 3.40
CA PHE A 53 -10.03 3.01 4.31
C PHE A 53 -11.44 2.65 3.86
N ASN A 54 -11.63 2.04 2.69
CA ASN A 54 -12.94 1.76 2.08
C ASN A 54 -13.85 3.02 1.98
N GLU A 55 -13.25 4.16 1.74
CA GLU A 55 -13.94 5.44 1.62
C GLU A 55 -13.89 5.92 0.17
N ILE A 56 -15.00 6.45 -0.33
CA ILE A 56 -15.03 7.08 -1.65
C ILE A 56 -14.52 8.51 -1.51
N ASN A 57 -13.54 8.88 -2.30
CA ASN A 57 -13.03 10.25 -2.32
C ASN A 57 -14.05 11.20 -2.94
N ASN A 58 -14.35 12.29 -2.25
CA ASN A 58 -15.08 13.42 -2.84
C ASN A 58 -14.17 14.22 -3.77
N TYR A 59 -14.75 15.04 -4.64
CA TYR A 59 -14.01 15.84 -5.62
C TYR A 59 -12.83 16.61 -5.01
N HIS A 60 -13.07 17.35 -3.93
CA HIS A 60 -12.02 18.11 -3.22
C HIS A 60 -10.94 17.24 -2.56
N HIS A 61 -11.25 15.97 -2.24
CA HIS A 61 -10.25 15.01 -1.76
C HIS A 61 -9.33 14.55 -2.90
N ILE A 62 -9.91 14.36 -4.10
CA ILE A 62 -9.15 13.96 -5.30
C ILE A 62 -8.17 15.07 -5.67
N GLU A 63 -8.63 16.33 -5.78
CA GLU A 63 -7.75 17.48 -6.05
C GLU A 63 -6.62 17.58 -5.01
N LEU A 64 -6.97 17.49 -3.72
CA LEU A 64 -5.96 17.54 -2.65
C LEU A 64 -4.93 16.40 -2.75
N CYS A 65 -5.35 15.20 -3.10
CA CYS A 65 -4.45 14.07 -3.28
C CYS A 65 -3.54 14.24 -4.50
N ASP A 66 -4.09 14.74 -5.61
CA ASP A 66 -3.31 14.99 -6.84
C ASP A 66 -2.27 16.10 -6.61
N ASP A 67 -2.61 17.16 -5.87
CA ASP A 67 -1.66 18.21 -5.45
C ASP A 67 -0.55 17.65 -4.56
N LEU A 68 -0.88 16.80 -3.60
CA LEU A 68 0.09 16.18 -2.70
C LEU A 68 1.00 15.17 -3.43
N ASP A 69 0.51 14.50 -4.46
CA ASP A 69 1.30 13.57 -5.28
C ASP A 69 2.25 14.31 -6.24
N SER A 70 1.99 15.59 -6.56
CA SER A 70 2.85 16.40 -7.45
C SER A 70 4.22 16.74 -6.87
N TRP A 71 4.45 16.55 -5.56
CA TRP A 71 5.68 16.90 -4.82
C TRP A 71 5.98 18.39 -4.71
N GLU A 72 5.07 19.24 -5.10
CA GLU A 72 5.22 20.68 -4.96
C GLU A 72 4.79 21.15 -3.55
N SER A 73 5.20 22.36 -3.21
CA SER A 73 4.74 23.00 -1.97
C SER A 73 3.24 23.31 -2.07
N THR A 74 2.44 22.70 -1.21
CA THR A 74 0.99 22.82 -1.24
C THR A 74 0.46 23.55 -0.02
N ALA A 75 -0.44 24.53 -0.23
CA ALA A 75 -1.20 25.20 0.81
C ALA A 75 -2.69 24.87 0.67
N ALA A 76 -3.21 23.96 1.49
CA ALA A 76 -4.60 23.52 1.44
C ALA A 76 -5.50 24.39 2.32
N ILE A 77 -6.33 25.26 1.71
CA ILE A 77 -7.33 26.09 2.38
C ILE A 77 -8.71 25.52 2.08
N ILE A 78 -9.20 24.67 2.95
CA ILE A 78 -10.46 23.94 2.76
C ILE A 78 -11.32 24.11 4.02
N PRO A 79 -12.66 24.13 3.93
CA PRO A 79 -13.56 24.29 5.07
C PRO A 79 -13.30 23.30 6.22
N ARG A 80 -13.79 23.61 7.41
CA ARG A 80 -13.76 22.70 8.55
C ARG A 80 -14.60 21.46 8.25
N ASN A 81 -14.21 20.34 8.83
CA ASN A 81 -14.90 19.02 8.67
C ASN A 81 -14.86 18.43 7.25
N SER A 82 -13.99 18.93 6.38
CA SER A 82 -13.81 18.40 5.02
C SER A 82 -12.81 17.22 4.92
N GLY A 83 -12.38 16.62 6.02
CA GLY A 83 -11.39 15.53 6.00
C GLY A 83 -9.94 15.95 5.76
N LYS A 84 -9.64 17.24 5.55
CA LYS A 84 -8.30 17.76 5.25
C LYS A 84 -7.20 17.22 6.17
N SER A 85 -7.39 17.32 7.50
CA SER A 85 -6.38 16.89 8.46
C SER A 85 -6.18 15.38 8.46
N SER A 86 -7.22 14.61 8.16
CA SER A 86 -7.11 13.15 8.00
C SER A 86 -6.25 12.80 6.79
N ILE A 87 -6.40 13.51 5.68
CA ILE A 87 -5.60 13.25 4.48
C ILE A 87 -4.17 13.78 4.67
N VAL A 88 -4.01 15.08 4.96
CA VAL A 88 -2.69 15.74 4.94
C VAL A 88 -1.83 15.34 6.12
N SER A 89 -2.40 15.27 7.34
CA SER A 89 -1.61 15.07 8.56
C SER A 89 -1.51 13.61 9.01
N THR A 90 -2.28 12.68 8.41
CA THR A 90 -2.24 11.26 8.81
C THR A 90 -2.03 10.32 7.63
N ARG A 91 -2.90 10.34 6.62
CA ARG A 91 -2.88 9.37 5.51
C ARG A 91 -1.69 9.60 4.58
N TYR A 92 -1.44 10.84 4.19
CA TYR A 92 -0.31 11.20 3.34
C TYR A 92 1.05 10.86 3.96
N PRO A 93 1.35 11.23 5.23
CA PRO A 93 2.57 10.79 5.89
C PRO A 93 2.73 9.27 5.97
N ALA A 94 1.64 8.54 6.28
CA ALA A 94 1.67 7.08 6.29
C ALA A 94 1.97 6.49 4.91
N TYR A 95 1.32 7.01 3.87
CA TYR A 95 1.53 6.62 2.48
C TYR A 95 2.98 6.87 2.03
N ARG A 96 3.54 8.05 2.34
CA ARG A 96 4.92 8.41 1.99
C ARG A 96 5.95 7.51 2.66
N LEU A 97 5.77 7.22 3.96
CA LEU A 97 6.63 6.28 4.69
C LEU A 97 6.48 4.85 4.16
N GLY A 98 5.29 4.47 3.68
CA GLY A 98 5.08 3.19 3.03
C GLY A 98 5.86 3.07 1.72
N GLN A 99 5.89 4.12 0.92
CA GLN A 99 6.66 4.17 -0.33
C GLN A 99 8.17 4.16 -0.08
N ASP A 100 8.63 5.01 0.83
CA ASP A 100 10.04 5.16 1.16
C ASP A 100 10.23 5.30 2.68
N ARG A 101 10.74 4.26 3.31
CA ARG A 101 10.99 4.20 4.75
C ARG A 101 12.17 5.06 5.23
N GLY A 102 12.99 5.54 4.31
CA GLY A 102 14.09 6.46 4.58
C GLY A 102 13.66 7.92 4.74
N GLN A 103 12.39 8.24 4.44
CA GLN A 103 11.89 9.61 4.53
C GLN A 103 11.77 10.08 5.97
N ARG A 104 12.08 11.38 6.16
CA ARG A 104 11.91 12.08 7.44
C ARG A 104 10.71 13.01 7.32
N ILE A 105 9.69 12.80 8.14
CA ILE A 105 8.46 13.57 8.14
C ILE A 105 8.36 14.34 9.47
N LEU A 106 8.22 15.66 9.38
CA LEU A 106 7.97 16.53 10.54
C LEU A 106 6.49 16.94 10.56
N LEU A 107 5.80 16.57 11.62
CA LEU A 107 4.43 17.01 11.89
C LEU A 107 4.46 18.17 12.89
N SER A 108 4.01 19.33 12.47
CA SER A 108 3.91 20.52 13.31
C SER A 108 2.47 20.96 13.48
N SER A 109 2.12 21.39 14.68
CA SER A 109 0.80 21.92 15.00
C SER A 109 0.93 23.00 16.08
N HIS A 110 -0.14 23.77 16.32
CA HIS A 110 -0.13 24.80 17.35
C HIS A 110 -0.04 24.24 18.77
N THR A 111 -0.34 22.95 18.99
CA THR A 111 -0.15 22.26 20.27
C THR A 111 0.56 20.94 20.08
N ALA A 112 1.42 20.59 21.05
CA ALA A 112 2.10 19.30 21.08
C ALA A 112 1.12 18.12 21.13
N THR A 113 0.02 18.25 21.88
CA THR A 113 -1.03 17.24 22.00
C THR A 113 -1.66 16.90 20.65
N LEU A 114 -1.93 17.92 19.80
CA LEU A 114 -2.50 17.69 18.48
C LEU A 114 -1.49 17.02 17.55
N ALA A 115 -0.23 17.45 17.57
CA ALA A 115 0.84 16.80 16.80
C ALA A 115 1.01 15.32 17.21
N SER A 116 1.00 15.01 18.52
CA SER A 116 1.04 13.65 19.03
C SER A 116 -0.18 12.82 18.60
N SER A 117 -1.37 13.43 18.52
CA SER A 117 -2.57 12.73 18.04
C SER A 117 -2.44 12.29 16.58
N PHE A 118 -1.86 13.13 15.71
CA PHE A 118 -1.56 12.74 14.33
C PHE A 118 -0.54 11.60 14.26
N SER A 119 0.52 11.66 15.07
CA SER A 119 1.52 10.60 15.16
C SER A 119 0.90 9.25 15.57
N ARG A 120 -0.02 9.23 16.55
CA ARG A 120 -0.76 8.02 16.94
C ARG A 120 -1.70 7.53 15.83
N SER A 121 -2.34 8.45 15.10
CA SER A 121 -3.20 8.09 13.97
C SER A 121 -2.42 7.42 12.85
N ILE A 122 -1.21 7.89 12.54
CA ILE A 122 -0.30 7.25 11.58
C ILE A 122 0.07 5.84 12.05
N GLU A 123 0.41 5.67 13.32
CA GLU A 123 0.69 4.34 13.90
C GLU A 123 -0.50 3.39 13.73
N ASN A 124 -1.72 3.87 13.95
CA ASN A 124 -2.93 3.06 13.75
C ASN A 124 -3.11 2.65 12.28
N ILE A 125 -2.75 3.51 11.32
CA ILE A 125 -2.76 3.16 9.90
C ILE A 125 -1.79 2.02 9.61
N PHE A 126 -0.60 2.01 10.19
CA PHE A 126 0.39 0.93 10.03
C PHE A 126 -0.11 -0.44 10.54
N LYS A 127 -1.07 -0.45 11.46
CA LYS A 127 -1.68 -1.68 12.00
C LYS A 127 -2.73 -2.29 11.08
N LEU A 128 -3.27 -1.53 10.12
CA LEU A 128 -4.30 -2.00 9.21
C LEU A 128 -3.77 -3.10 8.29
N ASP A 129 -4.54 -4.17 8.12
CA ASP A 129 -4.13 -5.32 7.29
C ASP A 129 -3.93 -4.92 5.83
N LYS A 130 -4.80 -4.06 5.29
CA LYS A 130 -4.65 -3.53 3.93
C LYS A 130 -3.38 -2.69 3.76
N PHE A 131 -3.01 -1.90 4.76
CA PHE A 131 -1.75 -1.15 4.73
C PHE A 131 -0.55 -2.09 4.74
N LYS A 132 -0.58 -3.13 5.59
CA LYS A 132 0.48 -4.15 5.65
C LYS A 132 0.59 -4.94 4.35
N LEU A 133 -0.53 -5.21 3.68
CA LEU A 133 -0.54 -5.87 2.37
C LEU A 133 0.16 -5.01 1.30
N LEU A 134 -0.03 -3.68 1.34
CA LEU A 134 0.60 -2.75 0.42
C LEU A 134 2.10 -2.60 0.69
N PHE A 135 2.47 -2.31 1.92
CA PHE A 135 3.81 -1.81 2.26
C PHE A 135 4.59 -2.71 3.23
N GLY A 136 3.95 -3.77 3.74
CA GLY A 136 4.52 -4.63 4.77
C GLY A 136 4.44 -4.04 6.17
N ASP A 137 5.03 -4.75 7.12
CA ASP A 137 5.04 -4.31 8.52
C ASP A 137 6.02 -3.16 8.74
N MET A 138 5.52 -2.06 9.31
CA MET A 138 6.27 -0.82 9.57
C MET A 138 6.66 -0.68 11.03
N ILE A 139 6.01 -1.43 11.94
CA ILE A 139 6.22 -1.29 13.38
C ILE A 139 7.40 -2.15 13.80
N PRO A 140 8.45 -1.57 14.42
CA PRO A 140 9.57 -2.35 14.89
C PRO A 140 9.16 -3.30 16.02
N THR A 141 9.54 -4.56 15.92
CA THR A 141 9.33 -5.55 16.98
C THR A 141 10.47 -5.46 17.97
N ILE A 142 10.16 -5.18 19.23
CA ILE A 142 11.15 -5.01 20.32
C ILE A 142 12.07 -6.23 20.49
N SER A 143 11.62 -7.42 20.06
CA SER A 143 12.35 -8.69 20.20
C SER A 143 13.51 -8.88 19.20
N THR A 144 13.58 -8.10 18.12
CA THR A 144 14.58 -8.26 17.06
C THR A 144 15.75 -7.29 17.16
N GLN A 145 15.85 -6.54 18.27
CA GLN A 145 16.84 -5.49 18.39
C GLN A 145 17.99 -5.86 19.33
N PRO A 146 19.25 -5.62 18.94
CA PRO A 146 20.36 -5.73 19.85
C PRO A 146 20.17 -4.73 20.99
N LYS A 147 20.37 -5.20 22.24
CA LYS A 147 20.14 -4.43 23.49
C LYS A 147 20.94 -3.12 23.62
N ASN A 148 21.76 -2.77 22.62
CA ASN A 148 22.67 -1.61 22.62
C ASN A 148 22.39 -0.62 21.48
N SER A 149 21.28 -0.68 20.74
CA SER A 149 21.01 0.31 19.70
C SER A 149 20.13 1.44 20.23
N ASP A 150 20.73 2.62 20.41
CA ASP A 150 20.04 3.91 20.61
C ASP A 150 19.08 4.30 19.45
N THR A 151 18.86 3.40 18.51
CA THR A 151 18.29 3.72 17.19
C THR A 151 16.80 3.45 17.09
N VAL A 152 16.15 2.79 18.06
CA VAL A 152 14.71 2.55 17.95
C VAL A 152 13.93 3.41 18.88
N LYS A 153 13.59 4.55 18.37
CA LYS A 153 12.67 5.46 19.02
C LYS A 153 11.26 5.21 18.50
N TRP A 154 10.42 4.70 19.39
CA TRP A 154 9.00 4.52 19.14
C TRP A 154 8.22 5.11 20.31
N ASN A 155 8.12 6.44 20.34
CA ASN A 155 7.45 7.19 21.37
C ASN A 155 6.42 8.16 20.78
N GLU A 156 5.82 9.02 21.60
CA GLU A 156 4.79 9.97 21.14
C GLU A 156 5.34 11.03 20.17
N THR A 157 6.59 11.43 20.35
CA THR A 157 7.20 12.56 19.62
C THR A 157 8.05 12.10 18.45
N GLU A 158 8.63 10.92 18.51
CA GLU A 158 9.52 10.41 17.49
C GLU A 158 9.26 8.92 17.24
N LYS A 159 9.09 8.55 15.98
CA LYS A 159 8.90 7.16 15.55
C LYS A 159 9.84 6.84 14.42
N ILE A 160 10.64 5.80 14.58
CA ILE A 160 11.51 5.26 13.54
C ILE A 160 10.87 3.97 13.03
N VAL A 161 10.47 3.95 11.78
CA VAL A 161 9.85 2.78 11.17
C VAL A 161 10.87 1.69 10.90
N LYS A 162 10.42 0.44 10.90
CA LYS A 162 11.25 -0.73 10.59
C LYS A 162 11.80 -0.63 9.18
N GLU A 163 13.08 -0.86 9.00
CA GLU A 163 13.69 -0.96 7.67
C GLU A 163 13.00 -2.07 6.86
N ARG A 164 12.91 -1.86 5.55
CA ARG A 164 12.39 -2.91 4.67
C ARG A 164 13.41 -4.05 4.70
N PRO A 165 13.01 -5.31 4.98
CA PRO A 165 13.92 -6.42 4.80
C PRO A 165 14.44 -6.34 3.37
N GLU A 166 15.77 -6.34 3.22
CA GLU A 166 16.39 -6.43 1.90
C GLU A 166 15.75 -7.63 1.20
N PHE A 167 15.02 -7.38 0.13
CA PHE A 167 14.68 -8.41 -0.81
C PHE A 167 16.02 -8.84 -1.39
N ASN A 168 16.61 -9.89 -0.80
CA ASN A 168 17.71 -10.58 -1.42
C ASN A 168 17.29 -10.83 -2.85
N SER A 169 18.00 -10.19 -3.75
CA SER A 169 17.85 -10.18 -5.18
C SER A 169 17.65 -11.60 -5.73
N LEU A 170 16.42 -12.08 -5.69
CA LEU A 170 15.95 -13.06 -6.65
C LEU A 170 15.35 -12.25 -7.77
N GLY A 171 16.17 -12.14 -8.80
CA GLY A 171 16.01 -11.34 -9.96
C GLY A 171 14.57 -11.29 -10.51
N TYR A 172 14.16 -10.11 -10.76
CA TYR A 172 13.51 -9.65 -11.99
C TYR A 172 13.79 -8.15 -12.07
#